data_30173c305f348432ff580175d0b47e79
#
_entry.id   30173c305f348432ff580175d0b47e79
#
_cell.length_a   1.000
_cell.length_b   1.000
_cell.length_c   1.000
_cell.angle_alpha   90.00
_cell.angle_beta   90.00
_cell.angle_gamma   90.00
#
_symmetry.space_group_name_H-M   'P 1'
#
loop_
_entity.id
_entity.type
_entity.pdbx_description
1 polymer ?
#
loop_
_entity_poly.entity_id
_entity_poly.type
_entity_poly.pdbx_seq_one_letter_code
_entity_poly.pdbx_strand_id
1 'polypeptide(L)'
;MNTARRLALAGPLLLSWLLLVPAATRAEDAPEKAAVAAADAWLKLVDAGKYGASWDEAAPLFKKAIGRADWEKALEGVRSPLGGLVSRKVASRTYTESLPGAPDGKYVVVQYATSFANKGTATETVTQALVGDGRWRVSGYFIK
;
A
#
# COMPACT_ATOMS: atom_id res chain seq x y z
N MET A 1 -9.37 -42.31 73.78
CA MET A 1 -10.28 -41.17 73.51
C MET A 1 -9.45 -40.04 72.96
N ASN A 2 -9.59 -39.75 71.73
CA ASN A 2 -9.53 -38.45 71.13
C ASN A 2 -9.18 -38.55 69.65
N THR A 3 -10.17 -38.31 68.89
CA THR A 3 -10.25 -38.26 67.45
C THR A 3 -9.60 -36.99 66.94
N ALA A 4 -8.52 -37.09 66.24
CA ALA A 4 -7.96 -35.96 65.50
C ALA A 4 -8.41 -36.03 64.00
N ARG A 5 -9.30 -35.13 63.62
CA ARG A 5 -9.76 -34.92 62.29
C ARG A 5 -8.65 -34.24 61.50
N ARG A 6 -8.22 -34.87 60.42
CA ARG A 6 -7.36 -34.25 59.37
C ARG A 6 -8.26 -33.53 58.41
N LEU A 7 -8.12 -32.22 58.33
CA LEU A 7 -8.68 -31.39 57.25
C LEU A 7 -7.72 -31.45 56.06
N ALA A 8 -8.21 -31.94 54.95
CA ALA A 8 -7.53 -31.86 53.67
C ALA A 8 -7.98 -30.56 52.97
N LEU A 9 -7.07 -29.64 52.79
CA LEU A 9 -7.27 -28.47 51.99
C LEU A 9 -6.90 -28.80 50.54
N ALA A 10 -7.91 -28.96 49.69
CA ALA A 10 -7.74 -29.01 48.26
C ALA A 10 -7.68 -27.57 47.72
N GLY A 11 -6.52 -27.13 47.27
CA GLY A 11 -6.38 -25.86 46.57
C GLY A 11 -6.79 -26.00 45.11
N PRO A 12 -7.46 -25.00 44.54
CA PRO A 12 -7.81 -25.04 43.13
C PRO A 12 -6.59 -24.75 42.26
N LEU A 13 -6.31 -25.67 41.36
CA LEU A 13 -5.39 -25.49 40.26
C LEU A 13 -5.98 -24.46 39.27
N LEU A 14 -5.48 -23.24 39.30
CA LEU A 14 -5.74 -22.25 38.26
C LEU A 14 -4.98 -22.65 37.01
N LEU A 15 -5.68 -23.27 36.08
CA LEU A 15 -5.19 -23.48 34.72
C LEU A 15 -5.18 -22.11 34.02
N SER A 16 -4.02 -21.48 34.00
CA SER A 16 -3.78 -20.30 33.14
C SER A 16 -3.78 -20.74 31.68
N TRP A 17 -4.88 -20.50 31.00
CA TRP A 17 -4.94 -20.60 29.56
C TRP A 17 -4.19 -19.41 28.98
N LEU A 18 -2.94 -19.65 28.59
CA LEU A 18 -2.18 -18.73 27.78
C LEU A 18 -2.84 -18.72 26.40
N LEU A 19 -3.60 -17.69 26.10
CA LEU A 19 -4.11 -17.44 24.76
C LEU A 19 -2.91 -17.13 23.86
N LEU A 20 -2.46 -18.14 23.15
CA LEU A 20 -1.49 -18.02 22.07
C LEU A 20 -2.19 -17.28 20.93
N VAL A 21 -2.05 -15.95 20.88
CA VAL A 21 -2.47 -15.14 19.75
C VAL A 21 -1.51 -15.46 18.61
N PRO A 22 -1.96 -15.98 17.48
CA PRO A 22 -1.07 -16.26 16.37
C PRO A 22 -0.48 -14.94 15.83
N ALA A 23 0.84 -14.80 15.96
CA ALA A 23 1.60 -13.66 15.43
C ALA A 23 1.74 -13.67 13.90
N ALA A 24 1.03 -14.54 13.18
CA ALA A 24 1.23 -14.80 11.76
C ALA A 24 0.63 -13.72 10.83
N THR A 25 -0.29 -12.88 11.29
CA THR A 25 -0.97 -11.90 10.42
C THR A 25 -0.21 -10.58 10.21
N ARG A 26 0.85 -10.34 10.95
CA ARG A 26 1.59 -9.06 10.88
C ARG A 26 2.69 -9.00 9.82
N ALA A 27 3.21 -10.15 9.37
CA ALA A 27 4.31 -10.20 8.42
C ALA A 27 3.86 -10.03 6.95
N GLU A 28 2.62 -10.42 6.61
CA GLU A 28 2.08 -10.34 5.24
C GLU A 28 1.59 -8.94 4.86
N ASP A 29 1.17 -8.13 5.83
CA ASP A 29 0.70 -6.75 5.60
C ASP A 29 1.83 -5.71 5.47
N ALA A 30 3.06 -6.02 5.88
CA ALA A 30 4.15 -5.07 5.94
C ALA A 30 4.58 -4.50 4.56
N PRO A 31 4.77 -5.32 3.50
CA PRO A 31 5.13 -4.81 2.19
C PRO A 31 4.02 -3.96 1.57
N GLU A 32 2.77 -4.36 1.73
CA GLU A 32 1.63 -3.59 1.22
C GLU A 32 1.48 -2.24 1.92
N LYS A 33 1.66 -2.19 3.24
CA LYS A 33 1.65 -0.94 4.00
C LYS A 33 2.73 0.03 3.55
N ALA A 34 3.95 -0.45 3.39
CA ALA A 34 5.08 0.36 2.93
C ALA A 34 4.85 0.87 1.50
N ALA A 35 4.33 0.03 0.62
CA ALA A 35 4.01 0.39 -0.75
C ALA A 35 2.88 1.44 -0.83
N VAL A 36 1.85 1.33 -0.01
CA VAL A 36 0.78 2.34 0.08
C VAL A 36 1.33 3.68 0.56
N ALA A 37 2.16 3.69 1.60
CA ALA A 37 2.78 4.93 2.08
C ALA A 37 3.62 5.61 1.00
N ALA A 38 4.37 4.83 0.21
CA ALA A 38 5.14 5.35 -0.92
C ALA A 38 4.23 5.87 -2.05
N ALA A 39 3.12 5.18 -2.34
CA ALA A 39 2.14 5.63 -3.32
C ALA A 39 1.47 6.94 -2.91
N ASP A 40 1.08 7.06 -1.65
CA ASP A 40 0.49 8.29 -1.10
C ASP A 40 1.45 9.48 -1.20
N ALA A 41 2.73 9.28 -0.89
CA ALA A 41 3.75 10.32 -1.01
C ALA A 41 3.95 10.74 -2.46
N TRP A 42 3.98 9.78 -3.38
CA TRP A 42 4.11 10.05 -4.81
C TRP A 42 2.89 10.79 -5.38
N LEU A 43 1.68 10.37 -5.01
CA LEU A 43 0.45 11.03 -5.44
C LEU A 43 0.37 12.49 -4.99
N LYS A 44 0.95 12.86 -3.85
CA LYS A 44 1.05 14.26 -3.43
C LYS A 44 1.84 15.12 -4.42
N LEU A 45 2.87 14.57 -5.05
CA LEU A 45 3.61 15.28 -6.11
C LEU A 45 2.71 15.50 -7.32
N VAL A 46 1.96 14.49 -7.73
CA VAL A 46 1.02 14.56 -8.85
C VAL A 46 -0.10 15.58 -8.55
N ASP A 47 -0.68 15.53 -7.36
CA ASP A 47 -1.76 16.45 -6.94
C ASP A 47 -1.29 17.90 -6.89
N ALA A 48 -0.02 18.13 -6.56
CA ALA A 48 0.60 19.45 -6.55
C ALA A 48 1.04 19.96 -7.94
N GLY A 49 0.81 19.18 -9.01
CA GLY A 49 1.27 19.51 -10.35
C GLY A 49 2.77 19.35 -10.57
N LYS A 50 3.47 18.70 -9.63
CA LYS A 50 4.92 18.44 -9.71
C LYS A 50 5.20 17.17 -10.52
N TYR A 51 4.77 17.16 -11.77
CA TYR A 51 4.81 15.97 -12.63
C TYR A 51 6.24 15.53 -12.93
N GLY A 52 7.16 16.45 -13.18
CA GLY A 52 8.56 16.12 -13.37
C GLY A 52 9.18 15.46 -12.14
N ALA A 53 8.90 15.97 -10.94
CA ALA A 53 9.36 15.38 -9.68
C ALA A 53 8.77 13.98 -9.48
N SER A 54 7.51 13.75 -9.86
CA SER A 54 6.89 12.42 -9.82
C SER A 54 7.61 11.42 -10.72
N TRP A 55 8.08 11.86 -11.88
CA TRP A 55 8.89 11.02 -12.77
C TRP A 55 10.28 10.73 -12.17
N ASP A 56 10.91 11.74 -11.58
CA ASP A 56 12.23 11.59 -10.95
C ASP A 56 12.21 10.52 -9.85
N GLU A 57 11.12 10.44 -9.08
CA GLU A 57 10.90 9.48 -7.99
C GLU A 57 10.40 8.11 -8.47
N ALA A 58 10.04 7.95 -9.74
CA ALA A 58 9.51 6.69 -10.27
C ALA A 58 10.58 5.60 -10.41
N ALA A 59 10.12 4.35 -10.55
CA ALA A 59 10.99 3.19 -10.73
C ALA A 59 11.75 3.25 -12.07
N PRO A 60 12.94 2.62 -12.16
CA PRO A 60 13.69 2.56 -13.41
C PRO A 60 12.88 2.00 -14.59
N LEU A 61 12.03 1.00 -14.34
CA LEU A 61 11.16 0.41 -15.35
C LEU A 61 10.21 1.45 -15.96
N PHE A 62 9.63 2.30 -15.12
CA PHE A 62 8.77 3.40 -15.55
C PHE A 62 9.51 4.43 -16.40
N LYS A 63 10.71 4.81 -15.95
CA LYS A 63 11.55 5.79 -16.67
C LYS A 63 12.02 5.29 -18.03
N LYS A 64 12.17 3.97 -18.19
CA LYS A 64 12.46 3.36 -19.50
C LYS A 64 11.26 3.36 -20.44
N ALA A 65 10.05 3.27 -19.90
CA ALA A 65 8.82 3.20 -20.68
C ALA A 65 8.38 4.56 -21.22
N ILE A 66 8.65 5.64 -20.49
CA ILE A 66 8.25 7.00 -20.87
C ILE A 66 9.30 8.01 -20.42
N GLY A 67 9.64 8.95 -21.31
CA GLY A 67 10.54 10.05 -20.99
C GLY A 67 9.89 11.09 -20.07
N ARG A 68 10.71 11.86 -19.37
CA ARG A 68 10.25 12.87 -18.40
C ARG A 68 9.31 13.90 -19.00
N ALA A 69 9.67 14.47 -20.15
CA ALA A 69 8.85 15.50 -20.83
C ALA A 69 7.51 14.93 -21.33
N ASP A 70 7.53 13.71 -21.87
CA ASP A 70 6.31 13.04 -22.34
C ASP A 70 5.38 12.70 -21.16
N TRP A 71 5.94 12.30 -20.04
CA TRP A 71 5.18 12.07 -18.80
C TRP A 71 4.52 13.35 -18.28
N GLU A 72 5.27 14.45 -18.19
CA GLU A 72 4.74 15.75 -17.78
C GLU A 72 3.57 16.18 -18.68
N LYS A 73 3.72 16.05 -19.99
CA LYS A 73 2.68 16.37 -20.97
C LYS A 73 1.47 15.45 -20.84
N ALA A 74 1.69 14.15 -20.67
CA ALA A 74 0.61 13.17 -20.50
C ALA A 74 -0.22 13.46 -19.23
N LEU A 75 0.45 13.73 -18.10
CA LEU A 75 -0.25 14.06 -16.86
C LEU A 75 -1.00 15.38 -16.93
N GLU A 76 -0.41 16.39 -17.53
CA GLU A 76 -1.10 17.66 -17.75
C GLU A 76 -2.41 17.43 -18.53
N GLY A 77 -2.36 16.65 -19.61
CA GLY A 77 -3.54 16.33 -20.42
C GLY A 77 -4.61 15.53 -19.67
N VAL A 78 -4.23 14.68 -18.74
CA VAL A 78 -5.16 13.84 -17.96
C VAL A 78 -5.70 14.59 -16.73
N ARG A 79 -4.84 15.25 -15.96
CA ARG A 79 -5.20 15.84 -14.67
C ARG A 79 -5.89 17.21 -14.81
N SER A 80 -5.54 17.99 -15.81
CA SER A 80 -6.12 19.31 -16.02
C SER A 80 -7.63 19.27 -16.19
N PRO A 81 -8.23 18.39 -17.03
CA PRO A 81 -9.68 18.28 -17.14
C PRO A 81 -10.38 17.76 -15.88
N LEU A 82 -9.71 16.96 -15.06
CA LEU A 82 -10.29 16.40 -13.84
C LEU A 82 -10.46 17.44 -12.72
N GLY A 83 -9.67 18.49 -12.75
CA GLY A 83 -9.62 19.48 -11.68
C GLY A 83 -8.93 18.98 -10.42
N GLY A 84 -9.08 19.70 -9.33
CA GLY A 84 -8.43 19.39 -8.07
C GLY A 84 -8.94 18.11 -7.41
N LEU A 85 -8.09 17.49 -6.61
CA LEU A 85 -8.45 16.37 -5.74
C LEU A 85 -9.48 16.83 -4.70
N VAL A 86 -10.58 16.10 -4.58
CA VAL A 86 -11.60 16.30 -3.53
C VAL A 86 -11.40 15.29 -2.41
N SER A 87 -11.31 14.00 -2.76
CA SER A 87 -11.11 12.92 -1.78
C SER A 87 -10.43 11.71 -2.42
N ARG A 88 -9.70 10.97 -1.62
CA ARG A 88 -9.03 9.72 -2.03
C ARG A 88 -8.96 8.77 -0.84
N LYS A 89 -9.28 7.51 -1.07
CA LYS A 89 -9.05 6.43 -0.09
C LYS A 89 -8.62 5.16 -0.79
N VAL A 90 -7.82 4.35 -0.11
CA VAL A 90 -7.43 3.01 -0.59
C VAL A 90 -8.66 2.13 -0.68
N ALA A 91 -8.92 1.59 -1.85
CA ALA A 91 -9.98 0.61 -2.09
C ALA A 91 -9.44 -0.82 -2.05
N SER A 92 -8.24 -1.05 -2.59
CA SER A 92 -7.56 -2.35 -2.53
C SER A 92 -6.05 -2.19 -2.62
N ARG A 93 -5.36 -3.19 -2.11
CA ARG A 93 -3.91 -3.34 -2.23
C ARG A 93 -3.59 -4.82 -2.40
N THR A 94 -2.79 -5.15 -3.38
CA THR A 94 -2.48 -6.53 -3.72
C THR A 94 -0.99 -6.68 -3.99
N TYR A 95 -0.34 -7.51 -3.19
CA TYR A 95 1.04 -7.93 -3.42
C TYR A 95 1.08 -9.01 -4.49
N THR A 96 2.05 -8.94 -5.39
CA THR A 96 2.32 -9.97 -6.40
C THR A 96 3.80 -9.98 -6.78
N GLU A 97 4.29 -11.12 -7.21
CA GLU A 97 5.67 -11.27 -7.71
C GLU A 97 5.72 -11.35 -9.24
N SER A 98 4.57 -11.34 -9.90
CA SER A 98 4.47 -11.38 -11.35
C SER A 98 3.37 -10.44 -11.83
N LEU A 99 3.70 -9.64 -12.85
CA LEU A 99 2.75 -8.78 -13.55
C LEU A 99 2.92 -8.97 -15.06
N PRO A 100 1.81 -9.01 -15.83
CA PRO A 100 1.88 -9.06 -17.29
C PRO A 100 2.71 -7.89 -17.85
N GLY A 101 3.68 -8.20 -18.70
CA GLY A 101 4.52 -7.20 -19.37
C GLY A 101 5.63 -6.59 -18.50
N ALA A 102 5.84 -7.08 -17.29
CA ALA A 102 6.92 -6.66 -16.39
C ALA A 102 7.82 -7.84 -16.02
N PRO A 103 9.10 -7.60 -15.67
CA PRO A 103 9.97 -8.63 -15.11
C PRO A 103 9.42 -9.15 -13.79
N ASP A 104 9.73 -10.39 -13.44
CA ASP A 104 9.44 -10.92 -12.12
C ASP A 104 10.13 -10.07 -11.04
N GLY A 105 9.44 -9.85 -9.95
CA GLY A 105 9.90 -8.97 -8.88
C GLY A 105 8.87 -8.87 -7.77
N LYS A 106 9.00 -7.85 -6.93
CA LYS A 106 8.02 -7.60 -5.87
C LYS A 106 7.22 -6.34 -6.22
N TYR A 107 5.92 -6.51 -6.33
CA TYR A 107 4.99 -5.45 -6.72
C TYR A 107 3.83 -5.35 -5.73
N VAL A 108 3.29 -4.16 -5.60
CA VAL A 108 2.01 -3.93 -4.95
C VAL A 108 1.15 -3.06 -5.86
N VAL A 109 -0.02 -3.56 -6.22
CA VAL A 109 -1.02 -2.81 -6.98
C VAL A 109 -1.98 -2.18 -6.00
N VAL A 110 -2.00 -0.86 -5.95
CA VAL A 110 -2.88 -0.09 -5.08
C VAL A 110 -3.96 0.57 -5.91
N GLN A 111 -5.22 0.31 -5.58
CA GLN A 111 -6.35 1.00 -6.17
C GLN A 111 -6.95 1.98 -5.17
N TYR A 112 -7.25 3.18 -5.64
CA TYR A 112 -7.88 4.22 -4.86
C TYR A 112 -9.26 4.55 -5.42
N ALA A 113 -10.23 4.68 -4.53
CA ALA A 113 -11.49 5.35 -4.84
C ALA A 113 -11.26 6.85 -4.68
N THR A 114 -11.35 7.58 -5.79
CA THR A 114 -10.97 8.99 -5.86
C THR A 114 -12.12 9.83 -6.40
N SER A 115 -12.24 11.03 -5.88
CA SER A 115 -13.13 12.08 -6.40
C SER A 115 -12.31 13.30 -6.76
N PHE A 116 -12.47 13.77 -7.98
CA PHE A 116 -11.93 15.03 -8.47
C PHE A 116 -13.04 16.05 -8.65
N ALA A 117 -12.71 17.34 -8.68
CA ALA A 117 -13.69 18.40 -8.82
C ALA A 117 -14.63 18.24 -10.04
N ASN A 118 -14.08 17.76 -11.17
CA ASN A 118 -14.84 17.58 -12.42
C ASN A 118 -15.13 16.10 -12.74
N LYS A 119 -14.76 15.17 -11.84
CA LYS A 119 -15.06 13.74 -11.95
C LYS A 119 -15.26 13.16 -10.55
N GLY A 120 -16.53 13.07 -10.13
CA GLY A 120 -16.91 12.66 -8.77
C GLY A 120 -16.59 11.22 -8.43
N THR A 121 -16.48 10.34 -9.43
CA THR A 121 -16.13 8.92 -9.24
C THR A 121 -15.04 8.53 -10.21
N ALA A 122 -13.87 8.19 -9.67
CA ALA A 122 -12.71 7.71 -10.43
C ALA A 122 -12.02 6.60 -9.65
N THR A 123 -11.30 5.76 -10.37
CA THR A 123 -10.38 4.79 -9.81
C THR A 123 -8.97 5.13 -10.26
N GLU A 124 -8.08 5.40 -9.31
CA GLU A 124 -6.66 5.52 -9.58
C GLU A 124 -5.98 4.19 -9.28
N THR A 125 -5.16 3.70 -10.20
CA THR A 125 -4.34 2.51 -9.97
C THR A 125 -2.88 2.91 -9.98
N VAL A 126 -2.20 2.68 -8.87
CA VAL A 126 -0.77 2.90 -8.70
C VAL A 126 -0.09 1.56 -8.51
N THR A 127 0.80 1.21 -9.41
CA THR A 127 1.62 0.01 -9.27
C THR A 127 2.97 0.40 -8.70
N GLN A 128 3.29 -0.16 -7.55
CA GLN A 128 4.58 0.00 -6.88
C GLN A 128 5.48 -1.19 -7.16
N ALA A 129 6.76 -0.94 -7.41
CA ALA A 129 7.80 -1.96 -7.51
C ALA A 129 8.83 -1.74 -6.39
N LEU A 130 9.24 -2.82 -5.75
CA LEU A 130 10.39 -2.78 -4.84
C LEU A 130 11.67 -2.79 -5.68
N VAL A 131 12.42 -1.70 -5.62
CA VAL A 131 13.65 -1.54 -6.41
C VAL A 131 14.91 -1.91 -5.60
N GLY A 132 16.05 -1.98 -6.28
CA GLY A 132 17.30 -2.50 -5.71
C GLY A 132 17.84 -1.72 -4.50
N ASP A 133 17.40 -0.50 -4.27
CA ASP A 133 17.72 0.30 -3.07
C ASP A 133 16.82 -0.01 -1.85
N GLY A 134 15.91 -0.99 -1.98
CA GLY A 134 14.95 -1.37 -0.94
C GLY A 134 13.75 -0.43 -0.80
N ARG A 135 13.55 0.49 -1.73
CA ARG A 135 12.43 1.44 -1.74
C ARG A 135 11.33 0.99 -2.70
N TRP A 136 10.10 1.24 -2.30
CA TRP A 136 8.94 1.13 -3.19
C TRP A 136 8.88 2.37 -4.08
N ARG A 137 8.82 2.15 -5.40
CA ARG A 137 8.74 3.21 -6.40
C ARG A 137 7.67 2.91 -7.43
N VAL A 138 7.02 3.93 -7.94
CA VAL A 138 5.95 3.78 -8.93
C VAL A 138 6.51 3.23 -10.23
N SER A 139 5.92 2.14 -10.70
CA SER A 139 6.18 1.51 -11.99
C SER A 139 5.01 1.63 -12.96
N GLY A 140 3.85 2.08 -12.50
CA GLY A 140 2.67 2.35 -13.33
C GLY A 140 1.64 3.20 -12.63
N TYR A 141 0.91 4.00 -13.40
CA TYR A 141 -0.18 4.84 -12.92
C TYR A 141 -1.21 5.08 -14.02
N PHE A 142 -2.48 4.92 -13.69
CA PHE A 142 -3.58 5.32 -14.58
C PHE A 142 -4.85 5.64 -13.80
N ILE A 143 -5.76 6.34 -14.46
CA ILE A 143 -7.06 6.78 -13.93
C ILE A 143 -8.16 6.28 -14.88
N LYS A 144 -9.22 5.73 -14.28
CA LYS A 144 -10.47 5.39 -14.96
C LYS A 144 -11.65 6.16 -14.40
#